data_fd28dda15e805d58d2fddb816e11992e
#
_entry.id   fd28dda15e805d58d2fddb816e11992e
#
_cell.length_a   1.000
_cell.length_b   1.000
_cell.length_c   1.000
_cell.angle_alpha   90.00
_cell.angle_beta   90.00
_cell.angle_gamma   90.00
#
_symmetry.space_group_name_H-M   'P 1'
#
loop_
_entity.id
_entity.type
_entity.pdbx_description
1 polymer ?
#
loop_
_entity_poly.entity_id
_entity_poly.type
_entity_poly.pdbx_seq_one_letter_code
_entity_poly.pdbx_strand_id
1 'polypeptide(L)'
;ICARHETPSASTSVSALAAKARGAAGRTWVDVGFIGGVVPGNVSALGELARSGVRAFKCFLVPSGVPEFQHVTETDLRDAMAVLAELGLPLMVHAELPDVVEAATLEATARDPVKYATYLASRPAAAEHEAVALVIELAEVTGARVHIVHVSSAQTARMVTSARARGVRITAETCPHYLWFDADRIPDGATEYKCAPPIRRRDDRAGLWLALSSGDLPMVVSD
;
A
#
# COMPACT_ATOMS: atom_id res chain seq x y z
N ILE A 1 2.26 2.56 12.18
CA ILE A 1 2.54 1.29 12.88
C ILE A 1 1.22 0.56 12.98
N CYS A 2 1.05 -0.48 12.16
CA CYS A 2 -0.05 -1.42 12.29
C CYS A 2 0.27 -2.29 13.51
N ALA A 3 -0.18 -1.92 14.71
CA ALA A 3 -0.02 -2.78 15.87
C ALA A 3 -0.84 -4.06 15.63
N ARG A 4 -0.18 -5.12 15.21
CA ARG A 4 -0.71 -6.46 15.40
C ARG A 4 -0.68 -6.71 16.90
N HIS A 5 -1.82 -6.68 17.57
CA HIS A 5 -2.19 -7.52 18.70
C HIS A 5 -3.57 -7.12 19.22
N GLU A 6 -4.49 -8.05 19.18
CA GLU A 6 -5.70 -8.20 20.02
C GLU A 6 -6.82 -7.13 19.97
N THR A 7 -6.84 -6.24 18.98
CA THR A 7 -8.06 -5.50 18.65
C THR A 7 -8.46 -5.79 17.21
N PRO A 8 -9.56 -6.54 17.00
CA PRO A 8 -9.93 -7.05 15.69
C PRO A 8 -10.70 -6.01 14.86
N SER A 9 -10.24 -4.79 14.73
CA SER A 9 -10.94 -3.88 13.83
C SER A 9 -10.01 -2.89 13.16
N ALA A 10 -10.03 -2.93 11.82
CA ALA A 10 -9.57 -1.84 11.01
C ALA A 10 -10.27 -0.54 11.46
N SER A 11 -9.56 0.59 11.53
CA SER A 11 -10.14 1.88 11.94
C SER A 11 -11.06 2.45 10.85
N THR A 12 -12.10 1.70 10.50
CA THR A 12 -13.09 2.02 9.45
C THR A 12 -14.33 2.73 9.99
N SER A 13 -14.43 2.83 11.32
CA SER A 13 -15.48 3.56 12.04
C SER A 13 -14.91 4.24 13.29
N VAL A 14 -15.64 5.22 13.82
CA VAL A 14 -15.24 5.92 15.06
C VAL A 14 -15.20 4.98 16.26
N SER A 15 -16.11 4.03 16.34
CA SER A 15 -16.11 3.02 17.43
C SER A 15 -14.88 2.12 17.38
N ALA A 16 -14.46 1.69 16.19
CA ALA A 16 -13.25 0.91 15.98
C ALA A 16 -11.98 1.73 16.30
N LEU A 17 -11.94 3.00 15.89
CA LEU A 17 -10.86 3.93 16.24
C LEU A 17 -10.76 4.11 17.77
N ALA A 18 -11.88 4.31 18.45
CA ALA A 18 -11.92 4.43 19.90
C ALA A 18 -11.44 3.17 20.64
N ALA A 19 -11.81 1.99 20.12
CA ALA A 19 -11.32 0.71 20.65
C ALA A 19 -9.78 0.60 20.51
N LYS A 20 -9.24 0.97 19.36
CA LYS A 20 -7.80 0.97 19.09
C LYS A 20 -7.06 1.97 19.99
N ALA A 21 -7.61 3.17 20.18
CA ALA A 21 -7.05 4.19 21.08
C ALA A 21 -7.00 3.71 22.53
N ARG A 22 -8.07 3.06 23.03
CA ARG A 22 -8.08 2.42 24.36
C ARG A 22 -7.02 1.33 24.48
N GLY A 23 -6.84 0.52 23.45
CA GLY A 23 -5.80 -0.52 23.44
C GLY A 23 -4.38 0.03 23.47
N ALA A 24 -4.14 1.22 22.94
CA ALA A 24 -2.84 1.88 22.93
C ALA A 24 -2.55 2.64 24.25
N ALA A 25 -3.60 3.05 24.98
CA ALA A 25 -3.47 3.87 26.19
C ALA A 25 -2.59 3.16 27.25
N GLY A 26 -1.55 3.85 27.74
CA GLY A 26 -0.60 3.33 28.70
C GLY A 26 0.35 2.23 28.18
N ARG A 27 0.34 1.93 26.86
CA ARG A 27 1.20 0.92 26.24
C ARG A 27 2.17 1.50 25.21
N THR A 28 2.13 2.79 24.97
CA THR A 28 3.02 3.47 24.03
C THR A 28 4.05 4.33 24.77
N TRP A 29 5.30 4.30 24.30
CA TRP A 29 6.41 5.05 24.86
C TRP A 29 6.74 6.31 24.02
N VAL A 30 6.07 6.46 22.90
CA VAL A 30 6.21 7.56 21.94
C VAL A 30 4.83 8.05 21.51
N ASP A 31 4.77 9.23 20.96
CA ASP A 31 3.54 9.73 20.35
C ASP A 31 3.12 8.85 19.19
N VAL A 32 1.84 8.49 19.14
CA VAL A 32 1.26 7.66 18.09
C VAL A 32 0.09 8.36 17.41
N GLY A 33 0.00 8.21 16.09
CA GLY A 33 -1.14 8.62 15.29
C GLY A 33 -1.89 7.41 14.75
N PHE A 34 -3.19 7.56 14.53
CA PHE A 34 -4.01 6.51 13.94
C PHE A 34 -4.30 6.80 12.48
N ILE A 35 -4.24 5.74 11.67
CA ILE A 35 -4.62 5.74 10.26
C ILE A 35 -6.02 5.13 10.16
N GLY A 36 -6.92 5.81 9.46
CA GLY A 36 -8.25 5.32 9.14
C GLY A 36 -8.23 4.37 7.94
N GLY A 37 -9.20 3.48 7.87
CA GLY A 37 -9.38 2.61 6.72
C GLY A 37 -10.41 3.16 5.74
N VAL A 38 -10.10 3.11 4.44
CA VAL A 38 -11.08 3.25 3.37
C VAL A 38 -11.43 1.85 2.88
N VAL A 39 -12.71 1.51 3.00
CA VAL A 39 -13.28 0.22 2.57
C VAL A 39 -14.60 0.48 1.81
N PRO A 40 -15.10 -0.46 1.03
CA PRO A 40 -16.36 -0.28 0.32
C PRO A 40 -17.49 0.24 1.23
N GLY A 41 -18.16 1.28 0.79
CA GLY A 41 -19.35 1.84 1.46
C GLY A 41 -19.09 2.74 2.68
N ASN A 42 -17.82 3.00 3.10
CA ASN A 42 -17.56 3.83 4.28
C ASN A 42 -17.15 5.30 3.98
N VAL A 43 -17.27 5.76 2.75
CA VAL A 43 -16.87 7.11 2.32
C VAL A 43 -17.53 8.20 3.19
N SER A 44 -18.80 8.03 3.55
CA SER A 44 -19.54 8.97 4.42
C SER A 44 -18.96 9.09 5.85
N ALA A 45 -18.24 8.08 6.33
CA ALA A 45 -17.63 8.07 7.66
C ALA A 45 -16.26 8.75 7.72
N LEU A 46 -15.62 9.03 6.57
CA LEU A 46 -14.25 9.56 6.53
C LEU A 46 -14.12 10.93 7.22
N GLY A 47 -15.11 11.81 7.04
CA GLY A 47 -15.14 13.12 7.70
C GLY A 47 -15.24 13.02 9.21
N GLU A 48 -16.02 12.08 9.74
CA GLU A 48 -16.14 11.86 11.19
C GLU A 48 -14.86 11.25 11.77
N LEU A 49 -14.26 10.28 11.08
CA LEU A 49 -12.96 9.71 11.45
C LEU A 49 -11.85 10.79 11.49
N ALA A 50 -11.82 11.67 10.50
CA ALA A 50 -10.87 12.80 10.47
C ALA A 50 -11.03 13.71 11.69
N ARG A 51 -12.27 14.10 12.02
CA ARG A 51 -12.58 14.90 13.23
C ARG A 51 -12.23 14.17 14.53
N SER A 52 -12.29 12.85 14.52
CA SER A 52 -11.91 11.99 15.66
C SER A 52 -10.40 11.79 15.81
N GLY A 53 -9.57 12.45 14.99
CA GLY A 53 -8.12 12.51 15.17
C GLY A 53 -7.32 11.62 14.21
N VAL A 54 -7.95 10.96 13.23
CA VAL A 54 -7.24 10.27 12.14
C VAL A 54 -6.43 11.28 11.32
N ARG A 55 -5.20 10.95 10.98
CA ARG A 55 -4.25 11.84 10.27
C ARG A 55 -3.93 11.41 8.84
N ALA A 56 -4.28 10.20 8.49
CA ALA A 56 -4.15 9.63 7.16
C ALA A 56 -5.18 8.51 7.00
N PHE A 57 -5.43 8.12 5.77
CA PHE A 57 -6.27 6.96 5.48
C PHE A 57 -5.47 5.94 4.66
N LYS A 58 -5.83 4.67 4.77
CA LYS A 58 -5.26 3.59 3.96
C LYS A 58 -6.35 2.80 3.25
N CYS A 59 -6.08 2.36 2.02
CA CYS A 59 -6.88 1.38 1.29
C CYS A 59 -5.99 0.32 0.65
N PHE A 60 -6.63 -0.75 0.22
CA PHE A 60 -6.06 -1.79 -0.61
C PHE A 60 -6.85 -1.85 -1.92
N LEU A 61 -6.17 -2.01 -3.04
CA LEU A 61 -6.80 -2.26 -4.34
C LEU A 61 -6.94 -3.77 -4.63
N VAL A 62 -6.27 -4.61 -3.88
CA VAL A 62 -6.29 -6.08 -3.94
C VAL A 62 -6.73 -6.63 -2.59
N PRO A 63 -7.31 -7.84 -2.49
CA PRO A 63 -7.69 -8.43 -1.21
C PRO A 63 -6.57 -8.38 -0.18
N SER A 64 -6.84 -7.75 0.96
CA SER A 64 -5.86 -7.55 2.04
C SER A 64 -5.53 -8.82 2.83
N GLY A 65 -6.34 -9.87 2.68
CA GLY A 65 -6.29 -11.07 3.53
C GLY A 65 -6.97 -10.89 4.89
N VAL A 66 -7.51 -9.70 5.18
CA VAL A 66 -8.24 -9.40 6.42
C VAL A 66 -9.70 -9.13 6.09
N PRO A 67 -10.66 -9.95 6.57
CA PRO A 67 -12.07 -9.81 6.21
C PRO A 67 -12.68 -8.44 6.52
N GLU A 68 -12.24 -7.81 7.61
CA GLU A 68 -12.73 -6.50 8.05
C GLU A 68 -12.10 -5.33 7.26
N PHE A 69 -11.11 -5.62 6.42
CA PHE A 69 -10.46 -4.62 5.57
C PHE A 69 -10.52 -5.04 4.10
N GLN A 70 -11.71 -4.97 3.53
CA GLN A 70 -11.94 -5.30 2.13
C GLN A 70 -11.23 -4.30 1.22
N HIS A 71 -10.80 -4.77 0.04
CA HIS A 71 -10.25 -3.89 -0.98
C HIS A 71 -11.33 -3.03 -1.63
N VAL A 72 -10.93 -1.89 -2.13
CA VAL A 72 -11.82 -0.92 -2.79
C VAL A 72 -11.81 -1.10 -4.30
N THR A 73 -12.94 -0.83 -4.92
CA THR A 73 -13.06 -0.68 -6.37
C THR A 73 -12.51 0.69 -6.83
N GLU A 74 -12.37 0.88 -8.14
CA GLU A 74 -12.03 2.20 -8.70
C GLU A 74 -13.05 3.26 -8.29
N THR A 75 -14.34 2.94 -8.27
CA THR A 75 -15.39 3.87 -7.85
C THR A 75 -15.23 4.26 -6.39
N ASP A 76 -15.06 3.30 -5.48
CA ASP A 76 -14.83 3.58 -4.06
C ASP A 76 -13.58 4.44 -3.87
N LEU A 77 -12.51 4.15 -4.62
CA LEU A 77 -11.25 4.89 -4.57
C LEU A 77 -11.46 6.34 -5.00
N ARG A 78 -12.14 6.58 -6.11
CA ARG A 78 -12.46 7.91 -6.66
C ARG A 78 -13.26 8.74 -5.66
N ASP A 79 -14.32 8.15 -5.11
CA ASP A 79 -15.20 8.82 -4.15
C ASP A 79 -14.47 9.17 -2.85
N ALA A 80 -13.67 8.23 -2.33
CA ALA A 80 -12.84 8.48 -1.16
C ALA A 80 -11.80 9.57 -1.40
N MET A 81 -11.14 9.56 -2.57
CA MET A 81 -10.13 10.55 -2.92
C MET A 81 -10.75 11.96 -3.02
N ALA A 82 -11.95 12.10 -3.57
CA ALA A 82 -12.65 13.39 -3.61
C ALA A 82 -12.89 13.94 -2.20
N VAL A 83 -13.42 13.13 -1.28
CA VAL A 83 -13.64 13.52 0.12
C VAL A 83 -12.32 13.86 0.84
N LEU A 84 -11.29 13.04 0.63
CA LEU A 84 -9.98 13.25 1.28
C LEU A 84 -9.24 14.48 0.74
N ALA A 85 -9.47 14.85 -0.53
CA ALA A 85 -8.96 16.11 -1.08
C ALA A 85 -9.52 17.32 -0.34
N GLU A 86 -10.84 17.33 -0.07
CA GLU A 86 -11.50 18.39 0.71
C GLU A 86 -11.00 18.43 2.16
N LEU A 87 -10.79 17.28 2.77
CA LEU A 87 -10.26 17.16 4.14
C LEU A 87 -8.77 17.51 4.25
N GLY A 88 -8.04 17.56 3.12
CA GLY A 88 -6.59 17.78 3.08
C GLY A 88 -5.76 16.65 3.66
N LEU A 89 -6.34 15.44 3.82
CA LEU A 89 -5.69 14.28 4.41
C LEU A 89 -5.15 13.31 3.34
N PRO A 90 -3.98 12.69 3.56
CA PRO A 90 -3.40 11.77 2.60
C PRO A 90 -4.09 10.40 2.61
N LEU A 91 -4.20 9.81 1.43
CA LEU A 91 -4.57 8.41 1.23
C LEU A 91 -3.33 7.57 0.93
N MET A 92 -3.04 6.60 1.79
CA MET A 92 -2.01 5.58 1.60
C MET A 92 -2.62 4.41 0.82
N VAL A 93 -1.97 3.95 -0.22
CA VAL A 93 -2.53 2.92 -1.12
C VAL A 93 -1.60 1.73 -1.24
N HIS A 94 -2.10 0.53 -0.87
CA HIS A 94 -1.52 -0.72 -1.33
C HIS A 94 -1.96 -0.91 -2.79
N ALA A 95 -1.07 -0.65 -3.71
CA ALA A 95 -1.36 -0.51 -5.13
C ALA A 95 -0.93 -1.77 -5.91
N GLU A 96 -1.80 -2.76 -5.96
CA GLU A 96 -1.74 -3.89 -6.90
C GLU A 96 -3.16 -4.11 -7.46
N LEU A 97 -3.31 -4.29 -8.79
CA LEU A 97 -4.63 -4.55 -9.40
C LEU A 97 -5.04 -6.02 -9.24
N PRO A 98 -6.27 -6.30 -8.78
CA PRO A 98 -6.75 -7.66 -8.54
C PRO A 98 -6.79 -8.50 -9.81
N ASP A 99 -7.30 -7.98 -10.91
CA ASP A 99 -7.45 -8.73 -12.17
C ASP A 99 -6.10 -9.24 -12.69
N VAL A 100 -5.04 -8.42 -12.59
CA VAL A 100 -3.69 -8.79 -13.00
C VAL A 100 -3.12 -9.86 -12.06
N VAL A 101 -3.33 -9.71 -10.75
CA VAL A 101 -2.88 -10.69 -9.75
C VAL A 101 -3.64 -12.01 -9.90
N GLU A 102 -4.95 -11.99 -10.13
CA GLU A 102 -5.77 -13.19 -10.30
C GLU A 102 -5.37 -13.97 -11.56
N ALA A 103 -5.24 -13.28 -12.70
CA ALA A 103 -4.79 -13.91 -13.94
C ALA A 103 -3.40 -14.53 -13.79
N ALA A 104 -2.43 -13.80 -13.23
CA ALA A 104 -1.09 -14.29 -13.01
C ALA A 104 -1.03 -15.42 -11.98
N THR A 105 -1.88 -15.40 -10.95
CA THR A 105 -2.00 -16.47 -9.96
C THR A 105 -2.52 -17.75 -10.61
N LEU A 106 -3.54 -17.65 -11.46
CA LEU A 106 -4.07 -18.79 -12.21
C LEU A 106 -3.00 -19.43 -13.09
N GLU A 107 -2.23 -18.64 -13.84
CA GLU A 107 -1.11 -19.15 -14.65
C GLU A 107 0.00 -19.79 -13.79
N ALA A 108 0.24 -19.27 -12.60
CA ALA A 108 1.26 -19.78 -11.69
C ALA A 108 0.86 -21.12 -11.05
N THR A 109 -0.42 -21.52 -11.05
CA THR A 109 -0.89 -22.80 -10.46
C THR A 109 -0.26 -24.03 -11.12
N ALA A 110 0.17 -23.93 -12.38
CA ALA A 110 0.85 -25.00 -13.09
C ALA A 110 2.35 -25.16 -12.72
N ARG A 111 2.88 -24.25 -11.87
CA ARG A 111 4.29 -24.23 -11.49
C ARG A 111 4.50 -24.87 -10.11
N ASP A 112 5.75 -25.17 -9.78
CA ASP A 112 6.14 -25.70 -8.48
C ASP A 112 5.86 -24.64 -7.36
N PRO A 113 4.93 -24.90 -6.42
CA PRO A 113 4.54 -23.93 -5.39
C PRO A 113 5.63 -23.69 -4.34
N VAL A 114 6.66 -24.55 -4.26
CA VAL A 114 7.77 -24.40 -3.32
C VAL A 114 8.73 -23.31 -3.76
N LYS A 115 8.78 -23.01 -5.07
CA LYS A 115 9.73 -22.04 -5.64
C LYS A 115 9.26 -20.60 -5.41
N TYR A 116 10.18 -19.75 -4.94
CA TYR A 116 9.91 -18.32 -4.83
C TYR A 116 9.57 -17.69 -6.21
N ALA A 117 10.18 -18.18 -7.29
CA ALA A 117 9.87 -17.74 -8.66
C ALA A 117 8.39 -17.95 -9.04
N THR A 118 7.72 -18.95 -8.49
CA THR A 118 6.28 -19.16 -8.69
C THR A 118 5.47 -18.09 -7.98
N TYR A 119 5.82 -17.77 -6.73
CA TYR A 119 5.20 -16.67 -5.99
C TYR A 119 5.43 -15.32 -6.68
N LEU A 120 6.66 -15.04 -7.10
CA LEU A 120 6.98 -13.83 -7.86
C LEU A 120 6.17 -13.71 -9.14
N ALA A 121 5.98 -14.82 -9.86
CA ALA A 121 5.18 -14.86 -11.09
C ALA A 121 3.69 -14.63 -10.84
N SER A 122 3.15 -15.04 -9.69
CA SER A 122 1.75 -14.83 -9.33
C SER A 122 1.40 -13.37 -8.99
N ARG A 123 2.41 -12.54 -8.75
CA ARG A 123 2.25 -11.10 -8.46
C ARG A 123 3.25 -10.26 -9.28
N PRO A 124 3.03 -10.19 -10.61
CA PRO A 124 3.94 -9.49 -11.51
C PRO A 124 4.02 -7.99 -11.19
N ALA A 125 5.14 -7.37 -11.57
CA ALA A 125 5.30 -5.92 -11.38
C ALA A 125 4.23 -5.09 -12.13
N ALA A 126 3.65 -5.64 -13.20
CA ALA A 126 2.54 -5.02 -13.93
C ALA A 126 1.35 -4.71 -13.01
N ALA A 127 1.03 -5.59 -12.04
CA ALA A 127 -0.05 -5.34 -11.08
C ALA A 127 0.17 -4.06 -10.27
N GLU A 128 1.42 -3.80 -9.85
CA GLU A 128 1.81 -2.57 -9.15
C GLU A 128 1.80 -1.37 -10.11
N HIS A 129 2.34 -1.53 -11.34
CA HIS A 129 2.42 -0.44 -12.31
C HIS A 129 1.03 0.07 -12.73
N GLU A 130 0.12 -0.84 -13.07
CA GLU A 130 -1.22 -0.49 -13.51
C GLU A 130 -2.05 0.13 -12.37
N ALA A 131 -1.91 -0.40 -11.16
CA ALA A 131 -2.56 0.17 -9.98
C ALA A 131 -2.05 1.59 -9.68
N VAL A 132 -0.74 1.81 -9.77
CA VAL A 132 -0.14 3.14 -9.55
C VAL A 132 -0.54 4.11 -10.66
N ALA A 133 -0.66 3.65 -11.91
CA ALA A 133 -1.16 4.48 -13.00
C ALA A 133 -2.60 4.96 -12.73
N LEU A 134 -3.48 4.06 -12.30
CA LEU A 134 -4.85 4.40 -11.89
C LEU A 134 -4.87 5.42 -10.73
N VAL A 135 -4.06 5.20 -9.69
CA VAL A 135 -4.00 6.13 -8.54
C VAL A 135 -3.51 7.51 -8.98
N ILE A 136 -2.53 7.60 -9.89
CA ILE A 136 -2.02 8.85 -10.43
C ILE A 136 -3.14 9.58 -11.21
N GLU A 137 -3.84 8.90 -12.10
CA GLU A 137 -4.94 9.47 -12.87
C GLU A 137 -6.04 10.04 -11.96
N LEU A 138 -6.45 9.26 -10.96
CA LEU A 138 -7.45 9.71 -10.00
C LEU A 138 -6.96 10.88 -9.14
N ALA A 139 -5.67 10.91 -8.79
CA ALA A 139 -5.08 12.01 -8.03
C ALA A 139 -5.01 13.31 -8.87
N GLU A 140 -4.75 13.21 -10.18
CA GLU A 140 -4.80 14.35 -11.10
C GLU A 140 -6.23 14.95 -11.18
N VAL A 141 -7.24 14.09 -11.27
CA VAL A 141 -8.64 14.53 -11.39
C VAL A 141 -9.20 15.08 -10.09
N THR A 142 -8.91 14.44 -8.94
CA THR A 142 -9.50 14.78 -7.64
C THR A 142 -8.70 15.82 -6.86
N GLY A 143 -7.42 16.01 -7.19
CA GLY A 143 -6.50 16.83 -6.40
C GLY A 143 -6.12 16.20 -5.05
N ALA A 144 -6.45 14.93 -4.82
CA ALA A 144 -6.14 14.25 -3.58
C ALA A 144 -4.62 14.11 -3.35
N ARG A 145 -4.25 14.08 -2.06
CA ARG A 145 -2.89 13.72 -1.65
C ARG A 145 -2.81 12.21 -1.52
N VAL A 146 -1.95 11.58 -2.29
CA VAL A 146 -1.79 10.13 -2.27
C VAL A 146 -0.37 9.71 -1.89
N HIS A 147 -0.27 8.54 -1.28
CA HIS A 147 1.01 7.95 -0.90
C HIS A 147 1.02 6.47 -1.26
N ILE A 148 1.95 6.06 -2.11
CA ILE A 148 2.14 4.65 -2.46
C ILE A 148 3.03 4.01 -1.42
N VAL A 149 2.49 3.04 -0.68
CA VAL A 149 3.24 2.32 0.35
C VAL A 149 4.10 1.21 -0.26
N HIS A 150 5.20 0.85 0.40
CA HIS A 150 6.05 -0.33 0.12
C HIS A 150 6.33 -0.59 -1.38
N VAL A 151 6.72 0.43 -2.14
CA VAL A 151 7.10 0.31 -3.56
C VAL A 151 8.18 -0.77 -3.74
N SER A 152 7.88 -1.76 -4.57
CA SER A 152 8.74 -2.91 -4.80
C SER A 152 9.51 -2.84 -6.13
N SER A 153 9.09 -2.01 -7.08
CA SER A 153 9.69 -1.93 -8.40
C SER A 153 10.32 -0.56 -8.71
N ALA A 154 11.42 -0.58 -9.45
CA ALA A 154 12.09 0.61 -9.94
C ALA A 154 11.21 1.44 -10.90
N GLN A 155 10.35 0.78 -11.68
CA GLN A 155 9.44 1.45 -12.60
C GLN A 155 8.39 2.25 -11.84
N THR A 156 7.82 1.72 -10.77
CA THR A 156 6.88 2.44 -9.90
C THR A 156 7.51 3.71 -9.33
N ALA A 157 8.75 3.64 -8.86
CA ALA A 157 9.46 4.83 -8.38
C ALA A 157 9.56 5.92 -9.47
N ARG A 158 9.90 5.53 -10.70
CA ARG A 158 9.95 6.46 -11.86
C ARG A 158 8.58 7.05 -12.20
N MET A 159 7.51 6.25 -12.12
CA MET A 159 6.14 6.72 -12.37
C MET A 159 5.73 7.78 -11.36
N VAL A 160 6.01 7.55 -10.08
CA VAL A 160 5.73 8.52 -9.00
C VAL A 160 6.53 9.81 -9.21
N THR A 161 7.82 9.71 -9.52
CA THR A 161 8.67 10.88 -9.81
C THR A 161 8.13 11.69 -10.99
N SER A 162 7.76 11.02 -12.08
CA SER A 162 7.19 11.66 -13.26
C SER A 162 5.85 12.36 -12.94
N ALA A 163 4.98 11.72 -12.15
CA ALA A 163 3.72 12.31 -11.73
C ALA A 163 3.93 13.56 -10.86
N ARG A 164 4.86 13.50 -9.91
CA ARG A 164 5.24 14.68 -9.08
C ARG A 164 5.75 15.84 -9.93
N ALA A 165 6.56 15.57 -10.94
CA ALA A 165 7.06 16.59 -11.87
C ALA A 165 5.93 17.29 -12.65
N ARG A 166 4.79 16.60 -12.85
CA ARG A 166 3.57 17.18 -13.44
C ARG A 166 2.66 17.89 -12.42
N GLY A 167 3.03 17.92 -11.15
CA GLY A 167 2.27 18.59 -10.10
C GLY A 167 1.28 17.70 -9.34
N VAL A 168 1.26 16.38 -9.59
CA VAL A 168 0.43 15.44 -8.82
C VAL A 168 0.92 15.40 -7.37
N ARG A 169 -0.01 15.45 -6.43
CA ARG A 169 0.29 15.43 -4.99
C ARG A 169 0.53 13.99 -4.52
N ILE A 170 1.58 13.37 -5.03
CA ILE A 170 1.91 11.98 -4.78
C ILE A 170 3.29 11.83 -4.13
N THR A 171 3.39 10.92 -3.16
CA THR A 171 4.63 10.46 -2.54
C THR A 171 4.68 8.95 -2.50
N ALA A 172 5.84 8.37 -2.21
CA ALA A 172 5.98 6.93 -2.08
C ALA A 172 7.07 6.57 -1.05
N GLU A 173 7.02 5.35 -0.56
CA GLU A 173 8.00 4.75 0.33
C GLU A 173 8.38 3.35 -0.16
N THR A 174 9.56 2.87 0.25
CA THR A 174 9.98 1.49 0.05
C THR A 174 10.39 0.85 1.37
N CYS A 175 10.71 -0.44 1.35
CA CYS A 175 11.02 -1.20 2.56
C CYS A 175 12.43 -1.79 2.53
N PRO A 176 13.08 -2.05 3.69
CA PRO A 176 14.42 -2.62 3.77
C PRO A 176 14.56 -3.95 3.02
N HIS A 177 13.54 -4.79 3.02
CA HIS A 177 13.58 -6.09 2.37
C HIS A 177 13.66 -5.98 0.84
N TYR A 178 13.07 -4.94 0.19
CA TYR A 178 13.23 -4.68 -1.23
C TYR A 178 14.61 -4.11 -1.60
N LEU A 179 15.30 -3.50 -0.64
CA LEU A 179 16.63 -2.94 -0.83
C LEU A 179 17.75 -3.94 -0.57
N TRP A 180 17.46 -5.02 0.16
CA TRP A 180 18.46 -5.99 0.57
C TRP A 180 18.36 -7.31 -0.16
N PHE A 181 17.17 -7.91 -0.21
CA PHE A 181 16.98 -9.23 -0.80
C PHE A 181 16.88 -9.17 -2.32
N ASP A 182 17.07 -10.35 -2.94
CA ASP A 182 17.04 -10.55 -4.37
C ASP A 182 16.25 -11.83 -4.63
N ALA A 183 15.19 -11.75 -5.41
CA ALA A 183 14.28 -12.86 -5.69
C ALA A 183 15.00 -14.12 -6.22
N ASP A 184 16.06 -13.93 -7.00
CA ASP A 184 16.81 -15.03 -7.60
C ASP A 184 17.72 -15.74 -6.57
N ARG A 185 17.81 -15.23 -5.34
CA ARG A 185 18.62 -15.80 -4.24
C ARG A 185 17.79 -16.30 -3.07
N ILE A 186 16.46 -16.17 -3.13
CA ILE A 186 15.59 -16.69 -2.09
C ILE A 186 15.51 -18.22 -2.21
N PRO A 187 15.82 -18.97 -1.13
CA PRO A 187 15.77 -20.42 -1.15
C PRO A 187 14.35 -20.94 -1.41
N ASP A 188 14.24 -22.08 -2.05
CA ASP A 188 12.97 -22.78 -2.22
C ASP A 188 12.39 -23.14 -0.85
N GLY A 189 11.09 -22.94 -0.66
CA GLY A 189 10.38 -23.22 0.58
C GLY A 189 10.54 -22.17 1.69
N ALA A 190 11.32 -21.11 1.49
CA ALA A 190 11.56 -20.04 2.46
C ALA A 190 10.36 -19.09 2.52
N THR A 191 9.29 -19.48 3.23
CA THR A 191 8.03 -18.75 3.31
C THR A 191 8.14 -17.43 4.08
N GLU A 192 9.14 -17.24 4.90
CA GLU A 192 9.46 -16.01 5.62
C GLU A 192 9.78 -14.81 4.70
N TYR A 193 10.10 -15.07 3.42
CA TYR A 193 10.31 -14.03 2.42
C TYR A 193 9.02 -13.64 1.67
N LYS A 194 7.88 -14.28 1.97
CA LYS A 194 6.62 -13.94 1.31
C LYS A 194 6.03 -12.64 1.88
N CYS A 195 6.09 -11.60 1.09
CA CYS A 195 5.43 -10.31 1.33
C CYS A 195 4.69 -9.85 0.07
N ALA A 196 3.73 -8.98 0.19
CA ALA A 196 2.98 -8.42 -0.92
C ALA A 196 3.08 -6.89 -0.91
N PRO A 197 3.60 -6.29 -1.98
CA PRO A 197 4.17 -6.89 -3.20
C PRO A 197 5.39 -7.78 -2.91
N PRO A 198 5.74 -8.73 -3.82
CA PRO A 198 6.89 -9.61 -3.60
C PRO A 198 8.23 -8.89 -3.70
N ILE A 199 9.25 -9.47 -3.08
CA ILE A 199 10.65 -9.08 -3.31
C ILE A 199 10.96 -9.34 -4.79
N ARG A 200 11.47 -8.30 -5.48
CA ARG A 200 11.79 -8.33 -6.90
C ARG A 200 13.24 -8.72 -7.15
N ARG A 201 13.65 -8.71 -8.41
CA ARG A 201 14.99 -9.04 -8.84
C ARG A 201 15.97 -7.88 -8.64
N ARG A 202 17.23 -8.19 -8.88
CA ARG A 202 18.38 -7.28 -8.70
C ARG A 202 18.19 -5.92 -9.37
N ASP A 203 17.57 -5.86 -10.55
CA ASP A 203 17.42 -4.61 -11.30
C ASP A 203 16.45 -3.66 -10.60
N ASP A 204 15.34 -4.20 -10.05
CA ASP A 204 14.42 -3.41 -9.23
C ASP A 204 15.10 -2.90 -7.97
N ARG A 205 15.81 -3.78 -7.26
CA ARG A 205 16.61 -3.39 -6.09
C ARG A 205 17.59 -2.26 -6.39
N ALA A 206 18.35 -2.38 -7.48
CA ALA A 206 19.31 -1.35 -7.90
C ALA A 206 18.61 -0.03 -8.23
N GLY A 207 17.47 -0.10 -8.92
CA GLY A 207 16.68 1.09 -9.25
C GLY A 207 16.04 1.77 -8.04
N LEU A 208 15.62 1.00 -7.03
CA LEU A 208 15.12 1.56 -5.76
C LEU A 208 16.23 2.28 -4.99
N TRP A 209 17.45 1.74 -4.96
CA TRP A 209 18.61 2.42 -4.39
C TRP A 209 18.95 3.73 -5.12
N LEU A 210 18.84 3.76 -6.45
CA LEU A 210 19.02 4.99 -7.23
C LEU A 210 17.94 6.01 -6.88
N ALA A 211 16.67 5.59 -6.78
CA ALA A 211 15.57 6.47 -6.43
C ALA A 211 15.71 7.07 -5.00
N LEU A 212 16.24 6.30 -4.05
CA LEU A 212 16.57 6.83 -2.72
C LEU A 212 17.70 7.86 -2.78
N SER A 213 18.76 7.55 -3.51
CA SER A 213 19.93 8.44 -3.60
C SER A 213 19.62 9.75 -4.32
N SER A 214 18.70 9.75 -5.29
CA SER A 214 18.23 10.95 -5.99
C SER A 214 17.19 11.76 -5.20
N GLY A 215 16.61 11.19 -4.13
CA GLY A 215 15.49 11.79 -3.41
C GLY A 215 14.12 11.57 -4.07
N ASP A 216 14.05 10.75 -5.10
CA ASP A 216 12.79 10.39 -5.76
C ASP A 216 11.89 9.54 -4.86
N LEU A 217 12.49 8.64 -4.09
CA LEU A 217 11.87 7.95 -2.95
C LEU A 217 12.43 8.56 -1.65
N PRO A 218 11.63 9.32 -0.88
CA PRO A 218 12.14 10.04 0.28
C PRO A 218 12.19 9.19 1.56
N MET A 219 11.57 8.00 1.59
CA MET A 219 11.37 7.23 2.81
C MET A 219 11.66 5.75 2.64
N VAL A 220 12.23 5.18 3.71
CA VAL A 220 12.33 3.73 3.94
C VAL A 220 11.58 3.43 5.23
N VAL A 221 10.65 2.50 5.18
CA VAL A 221 9.80 2.11 6.31
C VAL A 221 9.80 0.61 6.51
N SER A 222 9.50 0.15 7.72
CA SER A 222 9.47 -1.30 8.01
C SER A 222 8.18 -1.98 7.55
N ASP A 223 7.15 -1.21 7.31
CA ASP A 223 5.75 -1.59 7.04
C ASP A 223 5.00 -2.17 8.25
#